data_97843cf41b0808294c15d481feb5c73a
#
_entry.id   97843cf41b0808294c15d481feb5c73a
#
_cell.length_a   1.000
_cell.length_b   1.000
_cell.length_c   1.000
_cell.angle_alpha   90.00
_cell.angle_beta   90.00
_cell.angle_gamma   90.00
#
_symmetry.space_group_name_H-M   'P 1'
#
loop_
_entity.id
_entity.type
_entity.pdbx_description
1 polymer ?
#
loop_
_entity_poly.entity_id
_entity_poly.type
_entity_poly.pdbx_seq_one_letter_code
_entity_poly.pdbx_strand_id
1 'polypeptide(L)'
;MQKPLVSIIITCYNLGEYLQEALDSIKQYPNSEDYEIILVNDGSTNENTNTILQQITQNDPSINYINQVNLGLAKARNNGIKAAKSQYIIPLDADNKLRPQFITQTINILSGNPNVEIVHGNAQNFGNKTDIWYSKPFYFPDMLLNSYIDACAGFRKSTWEKMNGYDENMPVMGFEDWDLWLRMGNAGCHFEYVNEIFFDYRVRDNSMLADAWEKRKILLDYIFNKKELKHLSVFRDFVIENQKLKQEPSFTFLLNTIVKKVKRKLHF
;
A
#
# COMPACT_ATOMS: atom_id res chain seq x y z
N MET A 1 -3.02 25.53 19.42
CA MET A 1 -3.15 24.06 19.38
C MET A 1 -1.81 23.49 18.96
N GLN A 2 -1.36 22.42 19.59
CA GLN A 2 -0.13 21.72 19.22
C GLN A 2 -0.30 21.11 17.81
N LYS A 3 0.78 21.07 17.04
CA LYS A 3 0.74 20.46 15.70
C LYS A 3 0.68 18.94 15.87
N PRO A 4 -0.23 18.22 15.18
CA PRO A 4 -0.29 16.76 15.27
C PRO A 4 1.03 16.14 14.79
N LEU A 5 1.41 15.01 15.35
CA LEU A 5 2.62 14.28 14.99
C LEU A 5 2.40 13.45 13.72
N VAL A 6 1.19 12.89 13.54
CA VAL A 6 0.82 12.09 12.37
C VAL A 6 -0.54 12.53 11.80
N SER A 7 -0.68 12.49 10.47
CA SER A 7 -1.97 12.69 9.79
C SER A 7 -2.44 11.36 9.20
N ILE A 8 -3.64 10.93 9.60
CA ILE A 8 -4.28 9.73 9.08
C ILE A 8 -5.22 10.14 7.97
N ILE A 9 -4.98 9.63 6.77
CA ILE A 9 -5.71 10.00 5.55
C ILE A 9 -6.66 8.88 5.19
N ILE A 10 -7.96 9.11 5.38
CA ILE A 10 -9.01 8.16 5.01
C ILE A 10 -9.60 8.57 3.67
N THR A 11 -9.58 7.67 2.69
CA THR A 11 -10.25 7.90 1.39
C THR A 11 -11.49 7.03 1.28
N CYS A 12 -12.61 7.65 0.88
CA CYS A 12 -13.90 7.00 0.79
C CYS A 12 -14.55 7.26 -0.58
N TYR A 13 -14.93 6.16 -1.25
CA TYR A 13 -15.83 6.19 -2.40
C TYR A 13 -16.84 5.05 -2.29
N ASN A 14 -18.10 5.39 -2.00
CA ASN A 14 -19.21 4.44 -1.85
C ASN A 14 -18.99 3.35 -0.77
N LEU A 15 -18.21 3.65 0.29
CA LEU A 15 -17.85 2.74 1.39
C LEU A 15 -18.25 3.30 2.76
N GLY A 16 -19.29 4.14 2.81
CA GLY A 16 -19.73 4.78 4.04
C GLY A 16 -20.05 3.80 5.18
N GLU A 17 -20.59 2.64 4.86
CA GLU A 17 -20.95 1.60 5.83
C GLU A 17 -19.79 1.12 6.71
N TYR A 18 -18.55 1.24 6.24
CA TYR A 18 -17.34 0.82 6.97
C TYR A 18 -16.66 1.95 7.75
N LEU A 19 -16.97 3.22 7.41
CA LEU A 19 -16.25 4.38 7.94
C LEU A 19 -16.27 4.46 9.47
N GLN A 20 -17.38 4.08 10.11
CA GLN A 20 -17.47 4.13 11.57
C GLN A 20 -16.46 3.18 12.21
N GLU A 21 -16.31 1.95 11.68
CA GLU A 21 -15.30 0.98 12.18
C GLU A 21 -13.87 1.51 11.99
N ALA A 22 -13.58 2.14 10.85
CA ALA A 22 -12.28 2.75 10.60
C ALA A 22 -11.97 3.88 11.60
N LEU A 23 -12.91 4.79 11.83
CA LEU A 23 -12.76 5.90 12.79
C LEU A 23 -12.64 5.42 14.23
N ASP A 24 -13.46 4.45 14.64
CA ASP A 24 -13.42 3.89 15.98
C ASP A 24 -12.09 3.18 16.26
N SER A 25 -11.50 2.56 15.24
CA SER A 25 -10.19 1.92 15.35
C SER A 25 -9.07 2.92 15.63
N ILE A 26 -9.11 4.10 15.00
CA ILE A 26 -8.14 5.18 15.24
C ILE A 26 -8.31 5.75 16.66
N LYS A 27 -9.55 5.93 17.11
CA LYS A 27 -9.88 6.46 18.45
C LYS A 27 -9.47 5.53 19.60
N GLN A 28 -9.09 4.29 19.32
CA GLN A 28 -8.46 3.41 20.33
C GLN A 28 -7.04 3.87 20.71
N TYR A 29 -6.40 4.71 19.90
CA TYR A 29 -5.14 5.33 20.29
C TYR A 29 -5.37 6.39 21.36
N PRO A 30 -4.66 6.31 22.52
CA PRO A 30 -5.05 7.07 23.70
C PRO A 30 -4.80 8.58 23.61
N ASN A 31 -3.83 9.01 22.80
CA ASN A 31 -3.42 10.41 22.73
C ASN A 31 -4.01 11.11 21.50
N SER A 32 -5.23 11.61 21.61
CA SER A 32 -5.92 12.25 20.47
C SER A 32 -5.22 13.52 19.94
N GLU A 33 -4.31 14.12 20.72
CA GLU A 33 -3.53 15.29 20.31
C GLU A 33 -2.37 14.93 19.36
N ASP A 34 -1.95 13.67 19.32
CA ASP A 34 -0.84 13.22 18.47
C ASP A 34 -1.25 13.05 17.00
N TYR A 35 -2.52 12.93 16.70
CA TYR A 35 -2.98 12.71 15.33
C TYR A 35 -4.06 13.69 14.89
N GLU A 36 -4.19 13.84 13.59
CA GLU A 36 -5.37 14.40 12.94
C GLU A 36 -5.96 13.40 11.95
N ILE A 37 -7.26 13.47 11.73
CA ILE A 37 -7.95 12.67 10.71
C ILE A 37 -8.35 13.58 9.56
N ILE A 38 -7.98 13.18 8.35
CA ILE A 38 -8.41 13.82 7.11
C ILE A 38 -9.23 12.80 6.32
N LEU A 39 -10.53 13.05 6.24
CA LEU A 39 -11.49 12.20 5.55
C LEU A 39 -11.80 12.81 4.17
N VAL A 40 -11.43 12.08 3.11
CA VAL A 40 -11.65 12.52 1.73
C VAL A 40 -12.79 11.69 1.12
N ASN A 41 -13.91 12.34 0.82
CA ASN A 41 -14.96 11.78 -0.02
C ASN A 41 -14.61 12.03 -1.49
N ASP A 42 -14.31 10.97 -2.21
CA ASP A 42 -13.99 11.04 -3.65
C ASP A 42 -15.25 10.98 -4.53
N GLY A 43 -16.22 11.83 -4.23
CA GLY A 43 -17.44 11.97 -5.01
C GLY A 43 -18.36 10.75 -4.94
N SER A 44 -18.60 10.23 -3.75
CA SER A 44 -19.52 9.10 -3.54
C SER A 44 -20.90 9.39 -4.14
N THR A 45 -21.44 8.42 -4.89
CA THR A 45 -22.75 8.47 -5.52
C THR A 45 -23.82 7.70 -4.75
N ASN A 46 -23.41 6.87 -3.80
CA ASN A 46 -24.31 6.09 -2.94
C ASN A 46 -24.92 7.01 -1.86
N GLU A 47 -26.25 7.12 -1.82
CA GLU A 47 -26.98 8.00 -0.88
C GLU A 47 -26.71 7.66 0.58
N ASN A 48 -26.64 6.35 0.91
CA ASN A 48 -26.34 5.91 2.27
C ASN A 48 -24.93 6.37 2.71
N THR A 49 -23.95 6.23 1.81
CA THR A 49 -22.57 6.74 2.07
C THR A 49 -22.58 8.23 2.33
N ASN A 50 -23.30 9.03 1.52
CA ASN A 50 -23.37 10.47 1.70
C ASN A 50 -24.07 10.87 3.00
N THR A 51 -25.12 10.15 3.40
CA THR A 51 -25.79 10.34 4.68
C THR A 51 -24.84 10.05 5.85
N ILE A 52 -24.10 8.95 5.82
CA ILE A 52 -23.13 8.59 6.85
C ILE A 52 -22.01 9.62 6.94
N LEU A 53 -21.44 10.05 5.81
CA LEU A 53 -20.42 11.10 5.77
C LEU A 53 -20.89 12.40 6.42
N GLN A 54 -22.13 12.81 6.12
CA GLN A 54 -22.73 13.99 6.74
C GLN A 54 -22.88 13.82 8.24
N GLN A 55 -23.37 12.68 8.72
CA GLN A 55 -23.51 12.38 10.16
C GLN A 55 -22.16 12.40 10.87
N ILE A 56 -21.14 11.74 10.30
CA ILE A 56 -19.79 11.71 10.87
C ILE A 56 -19.23 13.12 11.03
N THR A 57 -19.33 13.95 9.99
CA THR A 57 -18.73 15.30 9.98
C THR A 57 -19.50 16.27 10.87
N GLN A 58 -20.79 16.07 11.08
CA GLN A 58 -21.59 16.84 12.03
C GLN A 58 -21.30 16.45 13.48
N ASN A 59 -21.12 15.14 13.75
CA ASN A 59 -20.88 14.62 15.09
C ASN A 59 -19.44 14.80 15.57
N ASP A 60 -18.48 14.87 14.66
CA ASP A 60 -17.06 15.04 14.98
C ASP A 60 -16.41 16.16 14.15
N PRO A 61 -16.53 17.42 14.60
CA PRO A 61 -15.94 18.57 13.90
C PRO A 61 -14.42 18.59 13.90
N SER A 62 -13.75 17.70 14.63
CA SER A 62 -12.28 17.58 14.62
C SER A 62 -11.75 16.90 13.35
N ILE A 63 -12.61 16.17 12.63
CA ILE A 63 -12.28 15.53 11.35
C ILE A 63 -12.18 16.62 10.26
N ASN A 64 -11.01 16.69 9.63
CA ASN A 64 -10.83 17.55 8.47
C ASN A 64 -11.47 16.87 7.24
N TYR A 65 -12.64 17.33 6.84
CA TYR A 65 -13.41 16.74 5.74
C TYR A 65 -13.14 17.43 4.41
N ILE A 66 -12.78 16.64 3.42
CA ILE A 66 -12.61 17.09 2.03
C ILE A 66 -13.64 16.38 1.16
N ASN A 67 -14.51 17.15 0.50
CA ASN A 67 -15.45 16.63 -0.48
C ASN A 67 -15.02 17.07 -1.88
N GLN A 68 -14.80 16.12 -2.77
CA GLN A 68 -14.39 16.38 -4.15
C GLN A 68 -15.27 15.60 -5.13
N VAL A 69 -15.25 15.95 -6.41
CA VAL A 69 -15.79 15.09 -7.46
C VAL A 69 -14.93 13.84 -7.56
N ASN A 70 -15.46 12.75 -8.09
CA ASN A 70 -14.66 11.52 -8.26
C ASN A 70 -13.48 11.78 -9.20
N LEU A 71 -12.28 11.71 -8.64
CA LEU A 71 -11.00 11.91 -9.34
C LEU A 71 -10.09 10.68 -9.25
N GLY A 72 -10.56 9.62 -8.60
CA GLY A 72 -9.85 8.37 -8.38
C GLY A 72 -8.98 8.35 -7.12
N LEU A 73 -8.68 7.14 -6.64
CA LEU A 73 -8.04 6.87 -5.36
C LEU A 73 -6.70 7.60 -5.16
N ALA A 74 -5.83 7.58 -6.17
CA ALA A 74 -4.53 8.26 -6.11
C ALA A 74 -4.69 9.77 -5.88
N LYS A 75 -5.63 10.40 -6.58
CA LYS A 75 -5.94 11.82 -6.43
C LYS A 75 -6.55 12.14 -5.07
N ALA A 76 -7.45 11.29 -4.59
CA ALA A 76 -8.06 11.45 -3.27
C ALA A 76 -7.00 11.38 -2.16
N ARG A 77 -6.10 10.37 -2.19
CA ARG A 77 -4.97 10.28 -1.26
C ARG A 77 -4.07 11.50 -1.36
N ASN A 78 -3.70 11.92 -2.56
CA ASN A 78 -2.86 13.11 -2.77
C ASN A 78 -3.49 14.37 -2.17
N ASN A 79 -4.79 14.60 -2.38
CA ASN A 79 -5.48 15.77 -1.83
C ASN A 79 -5.54 15.73 -0.30
N GLY A 80 -5.80 14.56 0.30
CA GLY A 80 -5.73 14.38 1.74
C GLY A 80 -4.33 14.67 2.30
N ILE A 81 -3.28 14.12 1.67
CA ILE A 81 -1.89 14.34 2.11
C ILE A 81 -1.47 15.80 1.96
N LYS A 82 -1.89 16.48 0.89
CA LYS A 82 -1.63 17.92 0.72
C LYS A 82 -2.20 18.74 1.87
N ALA A 83 -3.41 18.42 2.35
CA ALA A 83 -4.08 19.09 3.46
C ALA A 83 -3.49 18.74 4.83
N ALA A 84 -2.70 17.68 4.94
CA ALA A 84 -2.10 17.22 6.18
C ALA A 84 -1.16 18.26 6.79
N LYS A 85 -1.33 18.51 8.09
CA LYS A 85 -0.49 19.43 8.88
C LYS A 85 0.74 18.73 9.43
N SER A 86 0.68 17.43 9.61
CA SER A 86 1.79 16.63 10.14
C SER A 86 2.89 16.38 9.10
N GLN A 87 4.06 16.05 9.59
CA GLN A 87 5.18 15.59 8.77
C GLN A 87 5.14 14.07 8.50
N TYR A 88 4.33 13.32 9.24
CA TYR A 88 4.15 11.87 9.07
C TYR A 88 2.74 11.57 8.61
N ILE A 89 2.60 10.63 7.70
CA ILE A 89 1.36 10.27 7.04
C ILE A 89 1.11 8.78 7.23
N ILE A 90 -0.14 8.42 7.52
CA ILE A 90 -0.65 7.04 7.45
C ILE A 90 -1.91 7.07 6.58
N PRO A 91 -1.88 6.52 5.36
CA PRO A 91 -3.10 6.28 4.59
C PRO A 91 -3.89 5.12 5.21
N LEU A 92 -5.20 5.23 5.19
CA LEU A 92 -6.12 4.17 5.63
C LEU A 92 -7.31 4.11 4.67
N ASP A 93 -7.58 2.96 4.09
CA ASP A 93 -8.78 2.79 3.29
C ASP A 93 -10.02 2.73 4.19
N ALA A 94 -11.14 3.25 3.69
CA ALA A 94 -12.37 3.43 4.47
C ALA A 94 -12.94 2.12 5.05
N ASP A 95 -12.57 0.98 4.50
CA ASP A 95 -13.03 -0.35 4.93
C ASP A 95 -12.00 -1.12 5.79
N ASN A 96 -10.84 -0.54 6.07
CA ASN A 96 -9.81 -1.11 6.93
C ASN A 96 -9.88 -0.52 8.36
N LYS A 97 -9.15 -1.15 9.30
CA LYS A 97 -9.05 -0.69 10.69
C LYS A 97 -7.59 -0.55 11.08
N LEU A 98 -7.26 0.57 11.71
CA LEU A 98 -5.91 0.85 12.19
C LEU A 98 -5.72 0.25 13.59
N ARG A 99 -4.53 -0.30 13.88
CA ARG A 99 -4.19 -0.70 15.24
C ARG A 99 -3.39 0.39 15.95
N PRO A 100 -3.68 0.69 17.23
CA PRO A 100 -3.03 1.80 17.96
C PRO A 100 -1.50 1.76 17.96
N GLN A 101 -0.91 0.54 18.03
CA GLN A 101 0.55 0.40 17.99
C GLN A 101 1.17 0.91 16.69
N PHE A 102 0.45 0.93 15.57
CA PHE A 102 0.99 1.45 14.31
C PHE A 102 1.21 2.97 14.38
N ILE A 103 0.30 3.72 15.01
CA ILE A 103 0.49 5.16 15.25
C ILE A 103 1.76 5.37 16.10
N THR A 104 1.88 4.63 17.22
CA THR A 104 3.04 4.69 18.12
C THR A 104 4.33 4.39 17.37
N GLN A 105 4.39 3.28 16.64
CA GLN A 105 5.60 2.86 15.92
C GLN A 105 5.98 3.86 14.83
N THR A 106 5.01 4.35 14.06
CA THR A 106 5.26 5.36 13.03
C THR A 106 5.87 6.63 13.62
N ILE A 107 5.30 7.15 14.70
CA ILE A 107 5.82 8.35 15.37
C ILE A 107 7.23 8.09 15.91
N ASN A 108 7.43 7.02 16.68
CA ASN A 108 8.70 6.73 17.33
C ASN A 108 9.82 6.47 16.33
N ILE A 109 9.59 5.66 15.32
CA ILE A 109 10.60 5.29 14.33
C ILE A 109 10.98 6.50 13.48
N LEU A 110 9.97 7.20 12.92
CA LEU A 110 10.25 8.34 12.06
C LEU A 110 10.80 9.55 12.80
N SER A 111 10.45 9.77 14.09
CA SER A 111 11.05 10.85 14.88
C SER A 111 12.44 10.49 15.39
N GLY A 112 12.66 9.22 15.74
CA GLY A 112 13.92 8.72 16.31
C GLY A 112 15.03 8.48 15.28
N ASN A 113 14.67 8.20 13.99
CA ASN A 113 15.66 7.94 12.96
C ASN A 113 15.36 8.75 11.68
N PRO A 114 16.09 9.85 11.44
CA PRO A 114 15.86 10.71 10.27
C PRO A 114 16.15 10.02 8.91
N ASN A 115 16.88 8.90 8.91
CA ASN A 115 17.19 8.16 7.69
C ASN A 115 16.08 7.19 7.28
N VAL A 116 15.12 6.88 8.15
CA VAL A 116 13.96 6.05 7.81
C VAL A 116 12.89 6.95 7.19
N GLU A 117 12.43 6.59 6.01
CA GLU A 117 11.38 7.31 5.29
C GLU A 117 10.02 6.62 5.35
N ILE A 118 10.00 5.29 5.40
CA ILE A 118 8.78 4.47 5.37
C ILE A 118 8.81 3.45 6.51
N VAL A 119 7.68 3.25 7.18
CA VAL A 119 7.46 2.23 8.22
C VAL A 119 6.31 1.35 7.80
N HIS A 120 6.49 0.04 7.77
CA HIS A 120 5.44 -0.90 7.42
C HIS A 120 5.50 -2.17 8.29
N GLY A 121 4.41 -2.91 8.32
CA GLY A 121 4.27 -4.14 9.09
C GLY A 121 3.32 -5.12 8.43
N ASN A 122 2.79 -6.05 9.22
CA ASN A 122 1.86 -7.07 8.78
C ASN A 122 0.40 -6.57 8.87
N ALA A 123 -0.51 -7.25 8.19
CA ALA A 123 -1.94 -7.03 8.30
C ALA A 123 -2.68 -8.28 8.77
N GLN A 124 -3.75 -8.10 9.53
CA GLN A 124 -4.72 -9.15 9.83
C GLN A 124 -5.85 -9.07 8.83
N ASN A 125 -6.01 -10.08 7.98
CA ASN A 125 -7.19 -10.18 7.13
C ASN A 125 -8.45 -10.43 7.96
N PHE A 126 -9.57 -9.81 7.57
CA PHE A 126 -10.89 -10.08 8.13
C PHE A 126 -11.97 -9.94 7.04
N GLY A 127 -13.20 -10.35 7.32
CA GLY A 127 -14.25 -10.49 6.30
C GLY A 127 -14.19 -11.85 5.63
N ASN A 128 -13.98 -11.93 4.32
CA ASN A 128 -13.98 -13.20 3.58
C ASN A 128 -12.73 -14.06 3.83
N LYS A 129 -11.70 -13.53 4.48
CA LYS A 129 -10.51 -14.25 4.94
C LYS A 129 -10.12 -13.80 6.33
N THR A 130 -9.38 -14.68 7.05
CA THR A 130 -8.96 -14.40 8.44
C THR A 130 -7.49 -14.73 8.71
N ASP A 131 -6.71 -15.01 7.66
CA ASP A 131 -5.28 -15.26 7.75
C ASP A 131 -4.50 -13.96 7.98
N ILE A 132 -3.24 -14.08 8.40
CA ILE A 132 -2.34 -12.94 8.51
C ILE A 132 -1.66 -12.75 7.15
N TRP A 133 -1.72 -11.52 6.63
CA TRP A 133 -0.88 -11.12 5.52
C TRP A 133 0.47 -10.64 6.05
N TYR A 134 1.49 -11.47 5.87
CA TYR A 134 2.85 -11.16 6.28
C TYR A 134 3.54 -10.29 5.23
N SER A 135 4.01 -9.13 5.65
CA SER A 135 5.02 -8.36 4.96
C SER A 135 6.41 -8.88 5.35
N LYS A 136 7.47 -8.25 4.87
CA LYS A 136 8.86 -8.63 5.14
C LYS A 136 9.78 -7.41 4.99
N PRO A 137 11.03 -7.46 5.51
CA PRO A 137 12.01 -6.41 5.26
C PRO A 137 12.10 -6.06 3.78
N PHE A 138 12.23 -4.76 3.50
CA PHE A 138 12.27 -4.28 2.14
C PHE A 138 13.44 -4.88 1.36
N TYR A 139 13.12 -5.50 0.24
CA TYR A 139 14.11 -6.03 -0.70
C TYR A 139 13.70 -5.66 -2.12
N PHE A 140 14.41 -4.70 -2.70
CA PHE A 140 14.02 -4.07 -3.95
C PHE A 140 13.78 -5.07 -5.12
N PRO A 141 14.62 -6.12 -5.34
CA PRO A 141 14.36 -7.12 -6.37
C PRO A 141 13.01 -7.82 -6.25
N ASP A 142 12.54 -8.08 -5.03
CA ASP A 142 11.22 -8.71 -4.82
C ASP A 142 10.09 -7.72 -5.13
N MET A 143 10.26 -6.43 -4.79
CA MET A 143 9.31 -5.37 -5.14
C MET A 143 9.14 -5.18 -6.65
N LEU A 144 10.12 -5.54 -7.47
CA LEU A 144 9.99 -5.53 -8.94
C LEU A 144 9.00 -6.58 -9.45
N LEU A 145 8.74 -7.61 -8.67
CA LEU A 145 7.90 -8.75 -9.04
C LEU A 145 6.49 -8.65 -8.47
N ASN A 146 6.38 -8.31 -7.19
CA ASN A 146 5.11 -8.18 -6.46
C ASN A 146 5.23 -7.15 -5.35
N SER A 147 4.17 -6.37 -5.12
CA SER A 147 4.05 -5.61 -3.88
C SER A 147 3.72 -6.56 -2.73
N TYR A 148 4.42 -6.38 -1.62
CA TYR A 148 4.15 -7.01 -0.33
C TYR A 148 4.04 -5.95 0.78
N ILE A 149 4.01 -4.68 0.40
CA ILE A 149 3.77 -3.53 1.26
C ILE A 149 2.45 -2.91 0.81
N ASP A 150 1.51 -2.82 1.73
CA ASP A 150 0.20 -2.22 1.50
C ASP A 150 0.28 -0.68 1.46
N ALA A 151 -0.74 -0.05 0.92
CA ALA A 151 -0.88 1.40 0.96
C ALA A 151 -0.90 1.94 2.39
N CYS A 152 -1.39 1.15 3.36
CA CYS A 152 -1.39 1.48 4.80
C CYS A 152 0.02 1.30 5.40
N ALA A 153 0.96 2.10 4.91
CA ALA A 153 2.31 2.25 5.44
C ALA A 153 2.50 3.69 5.95
N GLY A 154 3.23 3.85 7.05
CA GLY A 154 3.57 5.17 7.60
C GLY A 154 4.77 5.77 6.86
N PHE A 155 4.73 7.04 6.47
CA PHE A 155 5.84 7.65 5.75
C PHE A 155 6.00 9.15 6.01
N ARG A 156 7.18 9.69 5.66
CA ARG A 156 7.41 11.12 5.69
C ARG A 156 6.69 11.83 4.55
N LYS A 157 5.93 12.88 4.86
CA LYS A 157 5.28 13.74 3.87
C LYS A 157 6.31 14.31 2.88
N SER A 158 7.50 14.71 3.36
CA SER A 158 8.58 15.25 2.52
C SER A 158 9.10 14.23 1.49
N THR A 159 9.12 12.92 1.82
CA THR A 159 9.49 11.87 0.86
C THR A 159 8.43 11.70 -0.21
N TRP A 160 7.14 11.71 0.18
CA TRP A 160 6.03 11.70 -0.76
C TRP A 160 6.07 12.93 -1.69
N GLU A 161 6.37 14.11 -1.17
CA GLU A 161 6.53 15.34 -1.97
C GLU A 161 7.68 15.21 -2.99
N LYS A 162 8.84 14.68 -2.59
CA LYS A 162 9.98 14.43 -3.49
C LYS A 162 9.65 13.47 -4.63
N MET A 163 8.74 12.51 -4.38
CA MET A 163 8.25 11.56 -5.39
C MET A 163 7.09 12.12 -6.24
N ASN A 164 6.69 13.38 -6.06
CA ASN A 164 5.50 13.99 -6.67
C ASN A 164 4.19 13.25 -6.35
N GLY A 165 4.13 12.57 -5.20
CA GLY A 165 2.94 11.89 -4.73
C GLY A 165 2.61 10.57 -5.43
N TYR A 166 1.38 10.11 -5.24
CA TYR A 166 0.80 9.00 -6.01
C TYR A 166 0.56 9.43 -7.45
N ASP A 167 0.74 8.51 -8.39
CA ASP A 167 0.47 8.79 -9.80
C ASP A 167 -1.03 8.84 -10.09
N GLU A 168 -1.53 10.02 -10.43
CA GLU A 168 -2.94 10.29 -10.72
C GLU A 168 -3.36 9.84 -12.13
N ASN A 169 -2.41 9.44 -12.99
CA ASN A 169 -2.64 9.10 -14.40
C ASN A 169 -2.55 7.60 -14.67
N MET A 170 -2.55 6.77 -13.65
CA MET A 170 -2.54 5.31 -13.85
C MET A 170 -3.75 4.87 -14.67
N PRO A 171 -3.59 3.97 -15.66
CA PRO A 171 -4.68 3.53 -16.53
C PRO A 171 -5.80 2.79 -15.78
N VAL A 172 -5.47 2.21 -14.63
CA VAL A 172 -6.37 1.55 -13.67
C VAL A 172 -5.82 1.76 -12.28
N MET A 173 -6.66 2.01 -11.27
CA MET A 173 -6.24 2.10 -9.86
C MET A 173 -6.04 0.71 -9.26
N GLY A 174 -5.28 0.62 -8.17
CA GLY A 174 -5.01 -0.58 -7.39
C GLY A 174 -3.54 -1.01 -7.37
N PHE A 175 -2.64 -0.32 -8.09
CA PHE A 175 -1.18 -0.46 -7.99
C PHE A 175 -0.49 0.90 -7.81
N GLU A 176 -1.22 1.93 -7.41
CA GLU A 176 -0.69 3.28 -7.17
C GLU A 176 0.29 3.32 -5.98
N ASP A 177 0.06 2.48 -4.97
CA ASP A 177 0.96 2.26 -3.85
C ASP A 177 2.24 1.54 -4.29
N TRP A 178 2.10 0.47 -5.06
CA TRP A 178 3.24 -0.27 -5.60
C TRP A 178 4.13 0.63 -6.48
N ASP A 179 3.54 1.45 -7.33
CA ASP A 179 4.27 2.44 -8.11
C ASP A 179 5.05 3.42 -7.22
N LEU A 180 4.42 3.92 -6.15
CA LEU A 180 5.05 4.83 -5.21
C LEU A 180 6.23 4.15 -4.49
N TRP A 181 6.05 2.92 -4.01
CA TRP A 181 7.10 2.15 -3.34
C TRP A 181 8.27 1.82 -4.27
N LEU A 182 8.00 1.53 -5.54
CA LEU A 182 9.06 1.33 -6.54
C LEU A 182 9.85 2.60 -6.79
N ARG A 183 9.20 3.76 -6.89
CA ARG A 183 9.89 5.05 -7.06
C ARG A 183 10.70 5.43 -5.83
N MET A 184 10.16 5.22 -4.63
CA MET A 184 10.88 5.44 -3.38
C MET A 184 12.08 4.50 -3.24
N GLY A 185 11.91 3.21 -3.52
CA GLY A 185 12.99 2.23 -3.47
C GLY A 185 14.09 2.53 -4.49
N ASN A 186 13.73 2.93 -5.72
CA ASN A 186 14.69 3.34 -6.75
C ASN A 186 15.45 4.62 -6.37
N ALA A 187 14.83 5.50 -5.59
CA ALA A 187 15.48 6.70 -5.05
C ALA A 187 16.35 6.42 -3.82
N GLY A 188 16.45 5.16 -3.36
CA GLY A 188 17.26 4.76 -2.21
C GLY A 188 16.62 5.07 -0.85
N CYS A 189 15.30 5.26 -0.78
CA CYS A 189 14.59 5.46 0.47
C CYS A 189 14.71 4.23 1.38
N HIS A 190 14.81 4.46 2.67
CA HIS A 190 14.90 3.41 3.68
C HIS A 190 13.51 3.04 4.20
N PHE A 191 13.19 1.76 4.09
CA PHE A 191 11.96 1.14 4.57
C PHE A 191 12.27 0.35 5.85
N GLU A 192 11.61 0.69 6.95
CA GLU A 192 11.69 -0.05 8.20
C GLU A 192 10.52 -1.01 8.33
N TYR A 193 10.83 -2.30 8.42
CA TYR A 193 9.85 -3.35 8.65
C TYR A 193 9.74 -3.66 10.14
N VAL A 194 8.53 -3.60 10.67
CA VAL A 194 8.21 -4.02 12.03
C VAL A 194 7.38 -5.30 11.95
N ASN A 195 7.86 -6.38 12.60
CA ASN A 195 7.15 -7.66 12.61
C ASN A 195 5.97 -7.64 13.62
N GLU A 196 5.05 -6.70 13.40
CA GLU A 196 3.79 -6.55 14.15
C GLU A 196 2.63 -6.39 13.19
N ILE A 197 1.41 -6.68 13.67
CA ILE A 197 0.19 -6.41 12.91
C ILE A 197 -0.19 -4.94 13.14
N PHE A 198 -0.16 -4.15 12.07
CA PHE A 198 -0.39 -2.70 12.12
C PHE A 198 -1.82 -2.29 11.80
N PHE A 199 -2.52 -3.11 11.03
CA PHE A 199 -3.89 -2.83 10.65
C PHE A 199 -4.65 -4.12 10.34
N ASP A 200 -5.97 -4.03 10.31
CA ASP A 200 -6.84 -5.10 9.85
C ASP A 200 -7.31 -4.76 8.43
N TYR A 201 -7.03 -5.65 7.49
CA TYR A 201 -7.35 -5.53 6.07
C TYR A 201 -8.66 -6.28 5.77
N ARG A 202 -9.67 -5.57 5.27
CA ARG A 202 -10.96 -6.17 4.90
C ARG A 202 -10.87 -6.86 3.55
N VAL A 203 -11.02 -8.17 3.56
CA VAL A 203 -11.14 -8.95 2.31
C VAL A 203 -12.63 -9.08 1.96
N ARG A 204 -12.99 -8.60 0.77
CA ARG A 204 -14.34 -8.66 0.23
C ARG A 204 -14.33 -8.97 -1.27
N ASP A 205 -15.46 -9.47 -1.76
CA ASP A 205 -15.65 -9.68 -3.19
C ASP A 205 -15.70 -8.34 -3.93
N ASN A 206 -15.36 -8.35 -5.21
CA ASN A 206 -15.36 -7.17 -6.08
C ASN A 206 -14.49 -6.01 -5.57
N SER A 207 -13.30 -6.31 -5.04
CA SER A 207 -12.35 -5.29 -4.63
C SER A 207 -11.64 -4.69 -5.86
N MET A 208 -11.23 -3.41 -5.75
CA MET A 208 -10.41 -2.73 -6.77
C MET A 208 -9.12 -3.51 -7.09
N LEU A 209 -8.56 -4.18 -6.10
CA LEU A 209 -7.35 -5.00 -6.26
C LEU A 209 -7.58 -6.18 -7.20
N ALA A 210 -8.77 -6.81 -7.19
CA ALA A 210 -9.10 -7.91 -8.11
C ALA A 210 -9.06 -7.43 -9.58
N ASP A 211 -9.68 -6.28 -9.87
CA ASP A 211 -9.65 -5.66 -11.21
C ASP A 211 -8.23 -5.29 -11.64
N ALA A 212 -7.41 -4.78 -10.72
CA ALA A 212 -6.02 -4.44 -10.98
C ALA A 212 -5.19 -5.67 -11.33
N TRP A 213 -5.42 -6.81 -10.66
CA TRP A 213 -4.74 -8.06 -10.97
C TRP A 213 -5.10 -8.62 -12.35
N GLU A 214 -6.35 -8.51 -12.79
CA GLU A 214 -6.75 -8.88 -14.16
C GLU A 214 -6.03 -8.02 -15.21
N LYS A 215 -5.79 -6.75 -14.90
CA LYS A 215 -5.11 -5.78 -15.76
C LYS A 215 -3.62 -5.63 -15.45
N ARG A 216 -3.05 -6.56 -14.65
CA ARG A 216 -1.67 -6.50 -14.14
C ARG A 216 -0.64 -6.21 -15.23
N LYS A 217 -0.77 -6.82 -16.40
CA LYS A 217 0.19 -6.60 -17.50
C LYS A 217 0.20 -5.14 -17.94
N ILE A 218 -0.97 -4.54 -18.16
CA ILE A 218 -1.11 -3.14 -18.59
C ILE A 218 -0.52 -2.20 -17.53
N LEU A 219 -0.80 -2.47 -16.25
CA LEU A 219 -0.30 -1.67 -15.13
C LEU A 219 1.22 -1.75 -15.01
N LEU A 220 1.80 -2.94 -15.10
CA LEU A 220 3.25 -3.09 -15.04
C LEU A 220 3.95 -2.50 -16.26
N ASP A 221 3.40 -2.66 -17.45
CA ASP A 221 3.93 -2.02 -18.65
C ASP A 221 3.91 -0.49 -18.51
N TYR A 222 2.84 0.07 -17.92
CA TYR A 222 2.76 1.49 -17.63
C TYR A 222 3.82 1.94 -16.61
N ILE A 223 3.91 1.26 -15.45
CA ILE A 223 4.85 1.60 -14.37
C ILE A 223 6.30 1.54 -14.86
N PHE A 224 6.69 0.45 -15.52
CA PHE A 224 8.07 0.25 -15.99
C PHE A 224 8.42 1.03 -17.26
N ASN A 225 7.46 1.70 -17.91
CA ASN A 225 7.74 2.65 -19.00
C ASN A 225 7.98 4.09 -18.49
N LYS A 226 7.75 4.38 -17.21
CA LYS A 226 8.08 5.68 -16.62
C LYS A 226 9.58 5.96 -16.73
N LYS A 227 9.93 7.21 -17.01
CA LYS A 227 11.32 7.62 -17.24
C LYS A 227 12.25 7.17 -16.11
N GLU A 228 11.81 7.31 -14.86
CA GLU A 228 12.56 6.97 -13.65
C GLU A 228 12.66 5.46 -13.38
N LEU A 229 11.76 4.62 -13.92
CA LEU A 229 11.72 3.19 -13.67
C LEU A 229 12.09 2.34 -14.90
N LYS A 230 12.21 2.96 -16.07
CA LYS A 230 12.42 2.26 -17.34
C LYS A 230 13.68 1.38 -17.34
N HIS A 231 14.75 1.82 -16.72
CA HIS A 231 15.99 1.04 -16.61
C HIS A 231 15.83 -0.23 -15.78
N LEU A 232 14.81 -0.27 -14.90
CA LEU A 232 14.51 -1.43 -14.05
C LEU A 232 13.79 -2.55 -14.82
N SER A 233 13.21 -2.27 -15.98
CA SER A 233 12.53 -3.30 -16.78
C SER A 233 13.47 -4.44 -17.14
N VAL A 234 14.68 -4.14 -17.59
CA VAL A 234 15.72 -5.15 -17.92
C VAL A 234 16.13 -5.94 -16.67
N PHE A 235 16.31 -5.24 -15.54
CA PHE A 235 16.67 -5.90 -14.29
C PHE A 235 15.53 -6.79 -13.77
N ARG A 236 14.28 -6.32 -13.89
CA ARG A 236 13.09 -7.12 -13.57
C ARG A 236 13.02 -8.40 -14.41
N ASP A 237 13.23 -8.31 -15.72
CA ASP A 237 13.23 -9.47 -16.61
C ASP A 237 14.33 -10.46 -16.22
N PHE A 238 15.53 -9.97 -15.88
CA PHE A 238 16.61 -10.79 -15.34
C PHE A 238 16.24 -11.48 -14.02
N VAL A 239 15.55 -10.80 -13.10
CA VAL A 239 15.10 -11.40 -11.83
C VAL A 239 14.06 -12.49 -12.10
N ILE A 240 13.11 -12.27 -13.03
CA ILE A 240 12.12 -13.28 -13.44
C ILE A 240 12.81 -14.52 -14.04
N GLU A 241 13.77 -14.31 -14.92
CA GLU A 241 14.52 -15.42 -15.57
C GLU A 241 15.30 -16.22 -14.53
N ASN A 242 16.00 -15.56 -13.62
CA ASN A 242 16.72 -16.23 -12.53
C ASN A 242 15.78 -17.01 -11.58
N GLN A 243 14.59 -16.52 -11.31
CA GLN A 243 13.62 -17.27 -10.51
C GLN A 243 13.14 -18.54 -11.24
N LYS A 244 12.89 -18.46 -12.55
CA LYS A 244 12.55 -19.63 -13.37
C LYS A 244 13.68 -20.66 -13.35
N LEU A 245 14.93 -20.21 -13.54
CA LEU A 245 16.10 -21.10 -13.49
C LEU A 245 16.29 -21.80 -12.15
N LYS A 246 15.95 -21.12 -11.04
CA LYS A 246 15.98 -21.73 -9.68
C LYS A 246 14.87 -22.76 -9.47
N GLN A 247 13.75 -22.64 -10.17
CA GLN A 247 12.62 -23.58 -10.11
C GLN A 247 12.79 -24.75 -11.07
N GLU A 248 13.65 -24.63 -12.09
CA GLU A 248 13.99 -25.74 -12.96
C GLU A 248 14.84 -26.77 -12.21
N PRO A 249 14.68 -28.07 -12.54
CA PRO A 249 15.49 -29.11 -11.94
C PRO A 249 16.97 -28.80 -12.16
N SER A 250 17.77 -28.98 -11.12
CA SER A 250 19.21 -28.70 -11.18
C SER A 250 19.84 -29.32 -12.43
N PHE A 251 20.89 -28.70 -12.96
CA PHE A 251 21.63 -29.21 -14.10
C PHE A 251 21.96 -30.69 -13.95
N THR A 252 22.22 -31.18 -12.75
CA THR A 252 22.42 -32.60 -12.40
C THR A 252 21.19 -33.44 -12.68
N PHE A 253 19.96 -32.92 -12.41
CA PHE A 253 18.70 -33.60 -12.72
C PHE A 253 18.47 -33.68 -14.25
N LEU A 254 18.74 -32.60 -14.98
CA LEU A 254 18.66 -32.53 -16.43
C LEU A 254 19.68 -33.54 -17.07
N LEU A 255 20.91 -33.52 -16.60
CA LEU A 255 21.95 -34.49 -17.05
C LEU A 255 21.51 -35.92 -16.78
N ASN A 256 21.02 -36.23 -15.56
CA ASN A 256 20.57 -37.58 -15.24
C ASN A 256 19.34 -37.99 -16.06
N THR A 257 18.46 -37.07 -16.40
CA THR A 257 17.29 -37.33 -17.26
C THR A 257 17.74 -37.59 -18.71
N ILE A 258 18.69 -36.84 -19.22
CA ILE A 258 19.28 -37.05 -20.54
C ILE A 258 20.01 -38.42 -20.59
N VAL A 259 20.85 -38.69 -19.59
CA VAL A 259 21.57 -39.99 -19.50
C VAL A 259 20.61 -41.17 -19.44
N LYS A 260 19.50 -41.07 -18.65
CA LYS A 260 18.45 -42.11 -18.62
C LYS A 260 17.76 -42.28 -19.99
N LYS A 261 17.45 -41.18 -20.69
CA LYS A 261 16.84 -41.24 -22.02
C LYS A 261 17.80 -41.85 -23.08
N VAL A 262 19.09 -41.50 -23.02
CA VAL A 262 20.10 -42.07 -23.91
C VAL A 262 20.32 -43.56 -23.65
N LYS A 263 20.44 -43.97 -22.39
CA LYS A 263 20.51 -45.40 -22.00
C LYS A 263 19.31 -46.20 -22.48
N ARG A 264 18.10 -45.68 -22.37
CA ARG A 264 16.85 -46.32 -22.86
C ARG A 264 16.83 -46.47 -24.40
N LYS A 265 17.45 -45.54 -25.15
CA LYS A 265 17.53 -45.61 -26.62
C LYS A 265 18.64 -46.55 -27.11
N LEU A 266 19.69 -46.77 -26.33
CA LEU A 266 20.84 -47.61 -26.67
C LEU A 266 20.72 -49.04 -26.15
N HIS A 267 19.56 -49.44 -25.55
CA HIS A 267 19.30 -50.78 -25.04
C HIS A 267 20.37 -51.31 -24.08
N PHE A 268 20.97 -50.43 -23.24
CA PHE A 268 21.76 -50.80 -22.07
C PHE A 268 20.98 -50.69 -20.78
#